data_92b414c4522428da81feee7ca0887ad7
#
_entry.id   92b414c4522428da81feee7ca0887ad7
#
_cell.length_a   1.000
_cell.length_b   1.000
_cell.length_c   1.000
_cell.angle_alpha   90.00
_cell.angle_beta   90.00
_cell.angle_gamma   90.00
#
_symmetry.space_group_name_H-M   'P 1'
#
loop_
_entity.id
_entity.type
_entity.pdbx_description
1 polymer ?
#
loop_
_entity_poly.entity_id
_entity_poly.type
_entity_poly.pdbx_seq_one_letter_code
_entity_poly.pdbx_strand_id
1 'polypeptide(L)'
;MSVTPFWVAGKPRTGSIVHEVHSPFDGTLVGSHAEPSAADVDEAVQAAVDVQSAALATTAAQRADALMHVSQQITARAEEIAQLITAENGKPLMWSRIEVTRGASTFRWAAEEARRWSGELQRLDTDATSAGRMAVIRRFPNGPVLGIAPFNFPLNLVAHKVAPALAVGAPIIVKPAPATPMTALLLGELLAETDLPAGMWSVLPLANEQTADLVADPRLPVVSFTGSETVGYHIQASQPTKHVVLELGGNAAAVVLADWSSDADLEWAATRIATFGNYQAGQSCVSVQRVLVDESVYE
;
A
#
# COMPACT_ATOMS: atom_id res chain seq x y z
N MET A 1 8.19 -6.68 26.80
CA MET A 1 8.54 -6.52 25.37
C MET A 1 9.07 -5.10 25.16
N SER A 2 10.00 -4.90 24.24
CA SER A 2 10.45 -3.54 23.88
C SER A 2 9.37 -2.84 23.05
N VAL A 3 9.22 -1.52 23.23
CA VAL A 3 8.33 -0.70 22.42
C VAL A 3 8.90 -0.59 21.00
N THR A 4 8.10 -0.92 20.00
CA THR A 4 8.50 -0.82 18.59
C THR A 4 8.54 0.65 18.17
N PRO A 5 9.67 1.14 17.59
CA PRO A 5 9.77 2.50 17.12
C PRO A 5 8.90 2.74 15.87
N PHE A 6 8.46 3.97 15.68
CA PHE A 6 7.98 4.45 14.38
C PHE A 6 9.15 5.01 13.56
N TRP A 7 8.90 5.38 12.30
CA TRP A 7 9.95 5.78 11.38
C TRP A 7 9.72 7.19 10.83
N VAL A 8 10.67 8.08 11.06
CA VAL A 8 10.70 9.44 10.52
C VAL A 8 11.92 9.59 9.63
N ALA A 9 11.70 9.93 8.37
CA ALA A 9 12.79 10.15 7.40
C ALA A 9 13.79 8.97 7.32
N GLY A 10 13.30 7.73 7.41
CA GLY A 10 14.14 6.52 7.40
C GLY A 10 14.86 6.21 8.72
N LYS A 11 14.56 6.92 9.80
CA LYS A 11 15.19 6.72 11.11
C LYS A 11 14.18 6.28 12.16
N PRO A 12 14.54 5.31 13.04
CA PRO A 12 13.66 4.90 14.12
C PRO A 12 13.51 6.01 15.16
N ARG A 13 12.30 6.19 15.65
CA ARG A 13 11.93 7.14 16.69
C ARG A 13 11.08 6.46 17.76
N THR A 14 11.19 6.96 18.96
CA THR A 14 10.35 6.57 20.11
C THR A 14 9.56 7.77 20.59
N GLY A 15 8.45 7.54 21.26
CA GLY A 15 7.59 8.57 21.84
C GLY A 15 7.25 8.27 23.30
N SER A 16 6.66 9.23 24.00
CA SER A 16 6.21 9.06 25.38
C SER A 16 4.86 8.38 25.51
N ILE A 17 4.05 8.39 24.43
CA ILE A 17 2.77 7.70 24.37
C ILE A 17 3.00 6.35 23.69
N VAL A 18 2.51 5.30 24.32
CA VAL A 18 2.68 3.92 23.86
C VAL A 18 1.30 3.28 23.75
N HIS A 19 1.07 2.62 22.63
CA HIS A 19 -0.14 1.85 22.36
C HIS A 19 0.17 0.37 22.32
N GLU A 20 -0.69 -0.43 22.93
CA GLU A 20 -0.65 -1.88 22.86
C GLU A 20 -1.49 -2.38 21.68
N VAL A 21 -0.98 -3.39 20.99
CA VAL A 21 -1.69 -4.11 19.93
C VAL A 21 -2.05 -5.50 20.46
N HIS A 22 -3.33 -5.78 20.49
CA HIS A 22 -3.86 -7.05 20.97
C HIS A 22 -4.46 -7.85 19.82
N SER A 23 -4.28 -9.16 19.88
CA SER A 23 -4.91 -10.08 18.94
C SER A 23 -6.44 -10.00 19.05
N PRO A 24 -7.16 -9.76 17.95
CA PRO A 24 -8.61 -9.72 17.98
C PRO A 24 -9.23 -11.13 18.18
N PHE A 25 -8.44 -12.19 18.09
CA PHE A 25 -8.90 -13.57 18.25
C PHE A 25 -9.04 -13.96 19.74
N ASP A 26 -8.05 -13.63 20.57
CA ASP A 26 -7.97 -14.08 21.95
C ASP A 26 -7.57 -12.99 22.96
N GLY A 27 -7.34 -11.77 22.50
CA GLY A 27 -6.94 -10.65 23.35
C GLY A 27 -5.49 -10.68 23.82
N THR A 28 -4.67 -11.62 23.35
CA THR A 28 -3.25 -11.68 23.73
C THR A 28 -2.48 -10.47 23.22
N LEU A 29 -1.51 -10.01 24.01
CA LEU A 29 -0.63 -8.91 23.62
C LEU A 29 0.30 -9.36 22.47
N VAL A 30 0.17 -8.71 21.31
CA VAL A 30 1.04 -8.92 20.13
C VAL A 30 2.31 -8.09 20.25
N GLY A 31 2.19 -6.84 20.66
CA GLY A 31 3.30 -5.93 20.83
C GLY A 31 2.83 -4.54 21.23
N SER A 32 3.76 -3.62 21.31
CA SER A 32 3.45 -2.21 21.56
C SER A 32 4.28 -1.31 20.64
N HIS A 33 3.75 -0.17 20.30
CA HIS A 33 4.44 0.83 19.48
C HIS A 33 4.34 2.23 20.11
N ALA A 34 5.33 3.08 19.80
CA ALA A 34 5.29 4.48 20.17
C ALA A 34 4.38 5.26 19.21
N GLU A 35 3.73 6.31 19.72
CA GLU A 35 2.95 7.27 18.94
C GLU A 35 3.83 8.45 18.51
N PRO A 36 3.80 8.88 17.22
CA PRO A 36 4.45 10.10 16.77
C PRO A 36 3.83 11.35 17.39
N SER A 37 4.65 12.28 17.83
CA SER A 37 4.18 13.62 18.22
C SER A 37 3.87 14.47 16.98
N ALA A 38 3.18 15.59 17.17
CA ALA A 38 2.93 16.56 16.08
C ALA A 38 4.25 17.07 15.47
N ALA A 39 5.31 17.20 16.26
CA ALA A 39 6.63 17.59 15.77
C ALA A 39 7.28 16.49 14.89
N ASP A 40 7.12 15.22 15.26
CA ASP A 40 7.60 14.09 14.44
C ASP A 40 6.85 14.01 13.10
N VAL A 41 5.56 14.30 13.12
CA VAL A 41 4.73 14.37 11.90
C VAL A 41 5.19 15.48 10.98
N ASP A 42 5.40 16.69 11.52
CA ASP A 42 5.89 17.84 10.74
C ASP A 42 7.31 17.59 10.21
N GLU A 43 8.22 17.02 11.01
CA GLU A 43 9.56 16.61 10.57
C GLU A 43 9.48 15.62 9.41
N ALA A 44 8.59 14.62 9.48
CA ALA A 44 8.43 13.64 8.41
C ALA A 44 7.94 14.27 7.10
N VAL A 45 6.98 15.20 7.19
CA VAL A 45 6.46 15.94 6.02
C VAL A 45 7.54 16.84 5.44
N GLN A 46 8.25 17.59 6.28
CA GLN A 46 9.32 18.48 5.83
C GLN A 46 10.47 17.69 5.20
N ALA A 47 10.89 16.59 5.81
CA ALA A 47 11.94 15.74 5.25
C ALA A 47 11.55 15.16 3.87
N ALA A 48 10.27 14.80 3.68
CA ALA A 48 9.78 14.35 2.38
C ALA A 48 9.81 15.46 1.32
N VAL A 49 9.61 16.72 1.72
CA VAL A 49 9.76 17.87 0.81
C VAL A 49 11.24 18.10 0.48
N ASP A 50 12.09 18.13 1.48
CA ASP A 50 13.50 18.49 1.34
C ASP A 50 14.28 17.47 0.51
N VAL A 51 13.91 16.18 0.60
CA VAL A 51 14.61 15.10 -0.10
C VAL A 51 14.28 15.01 -1.59
N GLN A 52 13.28 15.73 -2.12
CA GLN A 52 12.80 15.57 -3.50
C GLN A 52 13.93 15.65 -4.54
N SER A 53 14.84 16.62 -4.40
CA SER A 53 15.97 16.77 -5.33
C SER A 53 16.93 15.57 -5.28
N ALA A 54 17.23 15.06 -4.08
CA ALA A 54 18.07 13.88 -3.91
C ALA A 54 17.35 12.60 -4.39
N ALA A 55 16.04 12.50 -4.15
CA ALA A 55 15.21 11.41 -4.64
C ALA A 55 15.19 11.34 -6.17
N LEU A 56 15.04 12.48 -6.84
CA LEU A 56 15.09 12.58 -8.31
C LEU A 56 16.48 12.29 -8.88
N ALA A 57 17.55 12.54 -8.12
CA ALA A 57 18.92 12.24 -8.51
C ALA A 57 19.28 10.74 -8.38
N THR A 58 18.45 9.94 -7.65
CA THR A 58 18.65 8.49 -7.60
C THR A 58 18.46 7.87 -8.98
N THR A 59 19.32 6.93 -9.32
CA THR A 59 19.19 6.18 -10.57
C THR A 59 18.02 5.17 -10.49
N ALA A 60 17.48 4.78 -11.64
CA ALA A 60 16.53 3.69 -11.72
C ALA A 60 17.07 2.39 -11.11
N ALA A 61 18.39 2.14 -11.28
CA ALA A 61 19.05 0.97 -10.69
C ALA A 61 19.03 1.02 -9.16
N GLN A 62 19.43 2.14 -8.54
CA GLN A 62 19.42 2.27 -7.08
C GLN A 62 18.04 2.03 -6.49
N ARG A 63 16.99 2.65 -7.05
CA ARG A 63 15.61 2.44 -6.57
C ARG A 63 15.15 0.99 -6.76
N ALA A 64 15.46 0.40 -7.92
CA ALA A 64 15.12 -0.99 -8.19
C ALA A 64 15.86 -1.97 -7.27
N ASP A 65 17.15 -1.75 -7.00
CA ASP A 65 17.93 -2.60 -6.11
C ASP A 65 17.41 -2.52 -4.66
N ALA A 66 17.05 -1.32 -4.18
CA ALA A 66 16.41 -1.14 -2.88
C ALA A 66 15.07 -1.89 -2.77
N LEU A 67 14.21 -1.76 -3.79
CA LEU A 67 12.92 -2.45 -3.82
C LEU A 67 13.07 -3.97 -3.92
N MET A 68 14.05 -4.44 -4.69
CA MET A 68 14.36 -5.88 -4.80
C MET A 68 14.89 -6.42 -3.47
N HIS A 69 15.74 -5.66 -2.75
CA HIS A 69 16.19 -6.03 -1.40
C HIS A 69 15.00 -6.24 -0.47
N VAL A 70 14.07 -5.28 -0.40
CA VAL A 70 12.86 -5.41 0.44
C VAL A 70 12.04 -6.65 0.05
N SER A 71 11.85 -6.92 -1.25
CA SER A 71 11.16 -8.13 -1.72
C SER A 71 11.84 -9.41 -1.23
N GLN A 72 13.17 -9.46 -1.29
CA GLN A 72 13.96 -10.60 -0.82
C GLN A 72 13.87 -10.78 0.70
N GLN A 73 13.93 -9.69 1.47
CA GLN A 73 13.80 -9.72 2.92
C GLN A 73 12.40 -10.15 3.38
N ILE A 74 11.35 -9.67 2.72
CA ILE A 74 9.97 -10.16 2.96
C ILE A 74 9.90 -11.68 2.72
N THR A 75 10.54 -12.17 1.66
CA THR A 75 10.56 -13.60 1.35
C THR A 75 11.38 -14.40 2.37
N ALA A 76 12.54 -13.88 2.79
CA ALA A 76 13.41 -14.53 3.77
C ALA A 76 12.77 -14.63 5.17
N ARG A 77 11.97 -13.62 5.55
CA ARG A 77 11.24 -13.56 6.83
C ARG A 77 9.75 -13.94 6.69
N ALA A 78 9.39 -14.70 5.66
CA ALA A 78 7.98 -14.91 5.27
C ALA A 78 7.13 -15.49 6.39
N GLU A 79 7.61 -16.49 7.13
CA GLU A 79 6.84 -17.12 8.21
C GLU A 79 6.69 -16.19 9.41
N GLU A 80 7.73 -15.47 9.79
CA GLU A 80 7.69 -14.47 10.87
C GLU A 80 6.64 -13.39 10.56
N ILE A 81 6.67 -12.84 9.35
CA ILE A 81 5.74 -11.81 8.91
C ILE A 81 4.32 -12.36 8.85
N ALA A 82 4.12 -13.58 8.35
CA ALA A 82 2.81 -14.21 8.30
C ALA A 82 2.20 -14.42 9.70
N GLN A 83 3.01 -14.84 10.66
CA GLN A 83 2.58 -14.98 12.06
C GLN A 83 2.24 -13.62 12.68
N LEU A 84 3.04 -12.59 12.43
CA LEU A 84 2.76 -11.23 12.89
C LEU A 84 1.43 -10.71 12.32
N ILE A 85 1.21 -10.87 11.01
CA ILE A 85 -0.05 -10.49 10.37
C ILE A 85 -1.23 -11.23 11.01
N THR A 86 -1.11 -12.55 11.22
CA THR A 86 -2.17 -13.33 11.88
C THR A 86 -2.42 -12.83 13.29
N ALA A 87 -1.38 -12.53 14.05
CA ALA A 87 -1.51 -12.08 15.44
C ALA A 87 -2.21 -10.72 15.54
N GLU A 88 -1.79 -9.70 14.76
CA GLU A 88 -2.39 -8.36 14.86
C GLU A 88 -3.74 -8.21 14.15
N ASN A 89 -4.00 -9.04 13.12
CA ASN A 89 -5.20 -8.93 12.28
C ASN A 89 -6.29 -9.95 12.59
N GLY A 90 -5.91 -11.11 13.14
CA GLY A 90 -6.83 -12.22 13.41
C GLY A 90 -7.16 -13.10 12.20
N LYS A 91 -6.59 -12.84 11.02
CA LYS A 91 -6.83 -13.68 9.84
C LYS A 91 -6.16 -15.06 9.97
N PRO A 92 -6.73 -16.11 9.35
CA PRO A 92 -6.10 -17.41 9.28
C PRO A 92 -4.71 -17.36 8.67
N LEU A 93 -3.75 -18.08 9.25
CA LEU A 93 -2.34 -18.07 8.85
C LEU A 93 -2.12 -18.42 7.37
N MET A 94 -2.97 -19.29 6.81
CA MET A 94 -2.93 -19.60 5.38
C MET A 94 -3.09 -18.34 4.49
N TRP A 95 -3.96 -17.41 4.88
CA TRP A 95 -4.17 -16.16 4.15
C TRP A 95 -3.06 -15.15 4.40
N SER A 96 -2.48 -15.13 5.61
CA SER A 96 -1.31 -14.31 5.90
C SER A 96 -0.09 -14.73 5.08
N ARG A 97 0.16 -16.02 4.90
CA ARG A 97 1.24 -16.53 4.02
C ARG A 97 1.05 -16.10 2.56
N ILE A 98 -0.20 -16.13 2.07
CA ILE A 98 -0.53 -15.65 0.72
C ILE A 98 -0.29 -14.14 0.64
N GLU A 99 -0.67 -13.37 1.65
CA GLU A 99 -0.43 -11.93 1.69
C GLU A 99 1.07 -11.60 1.65
N VAL A 100 1.90 -12.30 2.40
CA VAL A 100 3.35 -12.12 2.39
C VAL A 100 3.92 -12.36 0.99
N THR A 101 3.51 -13.43 0.32
CA THR A 101 3.91 -13.72 -1.06
C THR A 101 3.52 -12.59 -2.02
N ARG A 102 2.31 -12.04 -1.87
CA ARG A 102 1.83 -10.91 -2.66
C ARG A 102 2.60 -9.63 -2.36
N GLY A 103 2.89 -9.35 -1.10
CA GLY A 103 3.69 -8.20 -0.69
C GLY A 103 5.10 -8.22 -1.28
N ALA A 104 5.80 -9.35 -1.20
CA ALA A 104 7.09 -9.56 -1.85
C ALA A 104 7.00 -9.35 -3.36
N SER A 105 5.98 -9.90 -4.01
CA SER A 105 5.75 -9.74 -5.45
C SER A 105 5.50 -8.28 -5.83
N THR A 106 4.77 -7.50 -5.01
CA THR A 106 4.52 -6.08 -5.26
C THR A 106 5.83 -5.28 -5.28
N PHE A 107 6.74 -5.51 -4.35
CA PHE A 107 8.06 -4.86 -4.33
C PHE A 107 8.91 -5.29 -5.52
N ARG A 108 8.90 -6.58 -5.91
CA ARG A 108 9.61 -7.07 -7.08
C ARG A 108 9.12 -6.41 -8.37
N TRP A 109 7.81 -6.37 -8.58
CA TRP A 109 7.24 -5.70 -9.75
C TRP A 109 7.57 -4.20 -9.80
N ALA A 110 7.53 -3.52 -8.67
CA ALA A 110 7.91 -2.12 -8.58
C ALA A 110 9.40 -1.92 -8.93
N ALA A 111 10.28 -2.85 -8.54
CA ALA A 111 11.69 -2.83 -8.92
C ALA A 111 11.90 -3.01 -10.44
N GLU A 112 11.14 -3.92 -11.06
CA GLU A 112 11.18 -4.12 -12.52
C GLU A 112 10.66 -2.89 -13.27
N GLU A 113 9.55 -2.31 -12.81
CA GLU A 113 8.99 -1.08 -13.38
C GLU A 113 9.91 0.13 -13.23
N ALA A 114 10.62 0.25 -12.09
CA ALA A 114 11.58 1.33 -11.90
C ALA A 114 12.65 1.35 -13.00
N ARG A 115 13.08 0.15 -13.50
CA ARG A 115 14.05 0.04 -14.60
C ARG A 115 13.42 0.25 -15.98
N ARG A 116 12.14 -0.09 -16.14
CA ARG A 116 11.43 -0.02 -17.42
C ARG A 116 10.89 1.38 -17.73
N TRP A 117 10.66 2.19 -16.70
CA TRP A 117 10.05 3.50 -16.83
C TRP A 117 11.00 4.53 -17.49
N SER A 118 10.90 4.71 -18.82
CA SER A 118 11.85 5.54 -19.58
C SER A 118 11.26 6.86 -20.06
N GLY A 119 10.12 6.87 -20.69
CA GLY A 119 9.52 8.02 -21.37
C GLY A 119 9.17 7.70 -22.82
N GLU A 120 8.84 8.73 -23.59
CA GLU A 120 8.35 8.59 -24.95
C GLU A 120 9.07 9.56 -25.89
N LEU A 121 9.30 9.14 -27.13
CA LEU A 121 9.72 9.98 -28.22
C LEU A 121 8.56 10.11 -29.20
N GLN A 122 8.09 11.34 -29.44
CA GLN A 122 6.97 11.60 -30.34
C GLN A 122 7.44 12.44 -31.54
N ARG A 123 7.01 12.05 -32.75
CA ARG A 123 7.14 12.88 -33.94
C ARG A 123 6.07 13.97 -33.91
N LEU A 124 6.45 15.19 -34.27
CA LEU A 124 5.55 16.34 -34.34
C LEU A 124 5.37 16.84 -35.77
N ASP A 125 5.92 16.15 -36.79
CA ASP A 125 5.88 16.50 -38.19
C ASP A 125 4.58 16.05 -38.89
N THR A 126 3.48 16.01 -38.18
CA THR A 126 2.14 15.74 -38.70
C THR A 126 1.56 16.94 -39.50
N ASP A 127 2.15 18.09 -39.33
CA ASP A 127 1.85 19.31 -40.06
C ASP A 127 3.13 19.86 -40.72
N ALA A 128 3.02 20.41 -41.94
CA ALA A 128 4.17 20.91 -42.68
C ALA A 128 4.95 22.01 -41.95
N THR A 129 4.27 22.81 -41.13
CA THR A 129 4.89 23.86 -40.29
C THR A 129 5.73 23.31 -39.15
N SER A 130 5.56 22.04 -38.83
CA SER A 130 6.25 21.31 -37.75
C SER A 130 7.30 20.33 -38.25
N ALA A 131 7.63 20.38 -39.54
CA ALA A 131 8.62 19.49 -40.15
C ALA A 131 9.96 19.50 -39.42
N GLY A 132 10.49 18.30 -39.11
CA GLY A 132 11.75 18.09 -38.38
C GLY A 132 11.68 18.27 -36.86
N ARG A 133 10.51 18.53 -36.29
CA ARG A 133 10.33 18.62 -34.82
C ARG A 133 10.05 17.25 -34.19
N MET A 134 10.59 17.07 -32.97
CA MET A 134 10.34 15.91 -32.10
C MET A 134 10.11 16.38 -30.68
N ALA A 135 9.32 15.65 -29.94
CA ALA A 135 9.15 15.82 -28.49
C ALA A 135 9.72 14.62 -27.74
N VAL A 136 10.47 14.89 -26.69
CA VAL A 136 10.89 13.90 -25.71
C VAL A 136 10.05 14.11 -24.46
N ILE A 137 9.24 13.11 -24.10
CA ILE A 137 8.37 13.16 -22.92
C ILE A 137 9.03 12.39 -21.79
N ARG A 138 9.27 13.05 -20.68
CA ARG A 138 9.70 12.43 -19.43
C ARG A 138 8.67 12.69 -18.36
N ARG A 139 8.45 11.68 -17.50
CA ARG A 139 7.53 11.77 -16.37
C ARG A 139 8.31 11.90 -15.08
N PHE A 140 7.82 12.75 -14.19
CA PHE A 140 8.41 13.01 -12.88
C PHE A 140 7.33 12.82 -11.82
N PRO A 141 7.72 12.45 -10.57
CA PRO A 141 6.79 12.45 -9.43
C PRO A 141 6.14 13.83 -9.26
N ASN A 142 4.86 13.81 -8.87
CA ASN A 142 4.13 15.05 -8.57
C ASN A 142 4.47 15.66 -7.20
N GLY A 143 5.35 15.02 -6.43
CA GLY A 143 5.77 15.41 -5.10
C GLY A 143 5.62 14.29 -4.08
N PRO A 144 5.73 14.60 -2.77
CA PRO A 144 5.55 13.62 -1.71
C PRO A 144 4.15 13.02 -1.68
N VAL A 145 4.07 11.74 -1.32
CA VAL A 145 2.85 10.94 -1.27
C VAL A 145 2.43 10.69 0.17
N LEU A 146 1.17 10.90 0.50
CA LEU A 146 0.53 10.37 1.70
C LEU A 146 -0.15 9.05 1.36
N GLY A 147 0.32 7.96 1.94
CA GLY A 147 -0.27 6.63 1.84
C GLY A 147 -1.09 6.29 3.08
N ILE A 148 -2.40 6.12 2.95
CA ILE A 148 -3.29 5.72 4.05
C ILE A 148 -3.74 4.29 3.79
N ALA A 149 -3.31 3.35 4.64
CA ALA A 149 -3.55 1.93 4.47
C ALA A 149 -4.64 1.41 5.41
N PRO A 150 -5.46 0.44 4.97
CA PRO A 150 -6.47 -0.22 5.79
C PRO A 150 -5.87 -1.37 6.59
N PHE A 151 -6.69 -1.94 7.50
CA PHE A 151 -6.26 -3.01 8.40
C PHE A 151 -6.24 -4.41 7.77
N ASN A 152 -7.05 -4.64 6.74
CA ASN A 152 -7.36 -6.00 6.27
C ASN A 152 -6.20 -6.72 5.55
N PHE A 153 -5.26 -5.99 4.97
CA PHE A 153 -4.03 -6.51 4.38
C PHE A 153 -2.85 -5.61 4.78
N PRO A 154 -2.37 -5.71 6.04
CA PRO A 154 -1.45 -4.74 6.64
C PRO A 154 -0.07 -4.69 5.98
N LEU A 155 0.38 -5.76 5.31
CA LEU A 155 1.58 -5.76 4.50
C LEU A 155 1.29 -5.33 3.07
N ASN A 156 0.37 -6.04 2.40
CA ASN A 156 0.22 -5.92 0.94
C ASN A 156 -0.34 -4.56 0.52
N LEU A 157 -1.30 -3.99 1.27
CA LEU A 157 -1.85 -2.68 0.93
C LEU A 157 -0.94 -1.52 1.35
N VAL A 158 -0.04 -1.72 2.30
CA VAL A 158 1.08 -0.80 2.54
C VAL A 158 2.10 -0.89 1.39
N ALA A 159 2.45 -2.11 0.97
CA ALA A 159 3.36 -2.33 -0.16
C ALA A 159 2.85 -1.67 -1.46
N HIS A 160 1.55 -1.74 -1.74
CA HIS A 160 0.93 -1.09 -2.92
C HIS A 160 1.04 0.44 -2.93
N LYS A 161 1.37 1.06 -1.80
CA LYS A 161 1.60 2.50 -1.70
C LYS A 161 3.09 2.83 -1.71
N VAL A 162 3.85 2.13 -0.89
CA VAL A 162 5.29 2.38 -0.69
C VAL A 162 6.09 2.02 -1.94
N ALA A 163 5.91 0.82 -2.47
CA ALA A 163 6.73 0.32 -3.56
C ALA A 163 6.62 1.16 -4.83
N PRO A 164 5.42 1.50 -5.36
CA PRO A 164 5.33 2.31 -6.57
C PRO A 164 5.79 3.76 -6.37
N ALA A 165 5.57 4.35 -5.17
CA ALA A 165 6.08 5.69 -4.88
C ALA A 165 7.62 5.72 -4.94
N LEU A 166 8.29 4.80 -4.26
CA LEU A 166 9.75 4.70 -4.28
C LEU A 166 10.29 4.34 -5.66
N ALA A 167 9.57 3.50 -6.44
CA ALA A 167 9.97 3.13 -7.81
C ALA A 167 10.11 4.34 -8.73
N VAL A 168 9.21 5.31 -8.63
CA VAL A 168 9.26 6.54 -9.45
C VAL A 168 10.11 7.65 -8.81
N GLY A 169 10.65 7.43 -7.60
CA GLY A 169 11.44 8.42 -6.85
C GLY A 169 10.58 9.44 -6.11
N ALA A 170 9.33 9.13 -5.79
CA ALA A 170 8.49 9.95 -4.93
C ALA A 170 8.75 9.62 -3.46
N PRO A 171 9.00 10.62 -2.59
CA PRO A 171 8.98 10.40 -1.15
C PRO A 171 7.58 10.01 -0.69
N ILE A 172 7.50 9.15 0.35
CA ILE A 172 6.22 8.70 0.88
C ILE A 172 6.15 8.71 2.40
N ILE A 173 5.03 9.18 2.93
CA ILE A 173 4.64 9.01 4.32
C ILE A 173 3.50 8.01 4.33
N VAL A 174 3.69 6.91 5.06
CA VAL A 174 2.65 5.89 5.20
C VAL A 174 2.03 5.95 6.59
N LYS A 175 0.71 6.01 6.63
CA LYS A 175 -0.09 5.86 7.83
C LYS A 175 -0.77 4.50 7.79
N PRO A 176 -0.29 3.49 8.56
CA PRO A 176 -0.98 2.21 8.69
C PRO A 176 -2.30 2.36 9.45
N ALA A 177 -3.16 1.36 9.37
CA ALA A 177 -4.35 1.31 10.20
C ALA A 177 -3.97 1.20 11.69
N PRO A 178 -4.67 1.91 12.60
CA PRO A 178 -4.38 1.83 14.03
C PRO A 178 -4.50 0.41 14.61
N ALA A 179 -5.36 -0.43 14.04
CA ALA A 179 -5.55 -1.80 14.49
C ALA A 179 -4.40 -2.75 14.10
N THR A 180 -3.64 -2.43 13.05
CA THR A 180 -2.60 -3.33 12.50
C THR A 180 -1.34 -2.56 12.09
N PRO A 181 -0.66 -1.88 13.02
CA PRO A 181 0.50 -1.07 12.71
C PRO A 181 1.81 -1.87 12.67
N MET A 182 1.88 -3.02 13.36
CA MET A 182 3.14 -3.73 13.62
C MET A 182 3.80 -4.23 12.34
N THR A 183 3.02 -4.77 11.40
CA THR A 183 3.53 -5.23 10.09
C THR A 183 4.11 -4.07 9.26
N ALA A 184 3.48 -2.89 9.30
CA ALA A 184 4.00 -1.72 8.59
C ALA A 184 5.27 -1.17 9.24
N LEU A 185 5.39 -1.23 10.58
CA LEU A 185 6.60 -0.85 11.31
C LEU A 185 7.76 -1.80 11.01
N LEU A 186 7.49 -3.11 10.89
CA LEU A 186 8.46 -4.10 10.42
C LEU A 186 8.89 -3.81 8.97
N LEU A 187 7.98 -3.41 8.09
CA LEU A 187 8.36 -2.98 6.74
C LEU A 187 9.31 -1.77 6.77
N GLY A 188 9.13 -0.84 7.72
CA GLY A 188 10.07 0.24 7.96
C GLY A 188 11.47 -0.25 8.33
N GLU A 189 11.59 -1.32 9.13
CA GLU A 189 12.87 -1.97 9.43
C GLU A 189 13.55 -2.48 8.16
N LEU A 190 12.80 -3.15 7.27
CA LEU A 190 13.35 -3.65 6.00
C LEU A 190 13.77 -2.53 5.04
N LEU A 191 13.02 -1.42 5.02
CA LEU A 191 13.38 -0.24 4.24
C LEU A 191 14.66 0.43 4.77
N ALA A 192 14.90 0.41 6.08
CA ALA A 192 16.08 0.98 6.71
C ALA A 192 17.39 0.25 6.34
N GLU A 193 17.29 -0.97 5.81
CA GLU A 193 18.43 -1.74 5.29
C GLU A 193 18.85 -1.28 3.88
N THR A 194 18.12 -0.34 3.26
CA THR A 194 18.37 0.11 1.88
C THR A 194 19.18 1.41 1.85
N ASP A 195 19.87 1.66 0.72
CA ASP A 195 20.65 2.88 0.47
C ASP A 195 19.80 4.04 -0.10
N LEU A 196 18.48 4.03 0.16
CA LEU A 196 17.60 5.13 -0.26
C LEU A 196 17.91 6.40 0.56
N PRO A 197 17.91 7.60 -0.06
CA PRO A 197 18.12 8.84 0.65
C PRO A 197 17.21 9.01 1.86
N ALA A 198 17.78 9.50 2.98
CA ALA A 198 17.00 9.83 4.16
C ALA A 198 15.90 10.85 3.81
N GLY A 199 14.68 10.61 4.29
CA GLY A 199 13.49 11.41 3.94
C GLY A 199 12.62 10.80 2.84
N MET A 200 13.10 9.81 2.08
CA MET A 200 12.29 9.18 1.04
C MET A 200 11.10 8.38 1.58
N TRP A 201 11.13 7.98 2.84
CA TRP A 201 10.01 7.24 3.44
C TRP A 201 9.90 7.49 4.95
N SER A 202 8.67 7.44 5.45
CA SER A 202 8.33 7.47 6.87
C SER A 202 7.14 6.54 7.12
N VAL A 203 7.06 5.93 8.32
CA VAL A 203 5.92 5.11 8.75
C VAL A 203 5.43 5.65 10.07
N LEU A 204 4.24 6.25 10.05
CA LEU A 204 3.66 6.97 11.19
C LEU A 204 2.35 6.29 11.63
N PRO A 205 2.36 5.51 12.73
CA PRO A 205 1.17 4.89 13.29
C PRO A 205 0.33 5.92 14.05
N LEU A 206 -0.45 6.69 13.31
CA LEU A 206 -1.30 7.77 13.81
C LEU A 206 -2.74 7.31 14.03
N ALA A 207 -3.41 7.93 14.98
CA ALA A 207 -4.87 7.83 15.12
C ALA A 207 -5.59 8.44 13.90
N ASN A 208 -6.86 8.06 13.71
CA ASN A 208 -7.61 8.53 12.53
C ASN A 208 -7.87 10.04 12.58
N GLU A 209 -8.04 10.59 13.76
CA GLU A 209 -8.29 12.01 14.02
C GLU A 209 -7.13 12.89 13.54
N GLN A 210 -5.88 12.42 13.73
CA GLN A 210 -4.66 13.11 13.31
C GLN A 210 -4.42 13.02 11.79
N THR A 211 -5.12 12.13 11.10
CA THR A 211 -4.94 11.91 9.66
C THR A 211 -5.52 13.06 8.83
N ALA A 212 -6.56 13.74 9.33
CA ALA A 212 -7.20 14.84 8.62
C ALA A 212 -6.24 16.00 8.34
N ASP A 213 -5.37 16.33 9.30
CA ASP A 213 -4.37 17.39 9.15
C ASP A 213 -3.32 17.02 8.08
N LEU A 214 -2.87 15.76 8.05
CA LEU A 214 -1.98 15.28 6.99
C LEU A 214 -2.63 15.31 5.60
N VAL A 215 -3.91 14.92 5.52
CA VAL A 215 -4.68 14.99 4.26
C VAL A 215 -4.79 16.43 3.78
N ALA A 216 -4.93 17.39 4.70
CA ALA A 216 -5.03 18.81 4.37
C ALA A 216 -3.67 19.49 4.08
N ASP A 217 -2.54 18.91 4.49
CA ASP A 217 -1.22 19.52 4.36
C ASP A 217 -0.86 19.76 2.89
N PRO A 218 -0.64 21.03 2.46
CA PRO A 218 -0.37 21.35 1.06
C PRO A 218 0.96 20.81 0.55
N ARG A 219 1.88 20.41 1.41
CA ARG A 219 3.17 19.79 1.06
C ARG A 219 3.00 18.36 0.52
N LEU A 220 1.82 17.75 0.70
CA LEU A 220 1.49 16.39 0.26
C LEU A 220 0.49 16.44 -0.90
N PRO A 221 0.94 16.68 -2.14
CA PRO A 221 0.05 16.87 -3.30
C PRO A 221 -0.63 15.59 -3.77
N VAL A 222 -0.16 14.42 -3.32
CA VAL A 222 -0.70 13.12 -3.71
C VAL A 222 -1.17 12.37 -2.47
N VAL A 223 -2.42 11.90 -2.49
CA VAL A 223 -2.99 11.05 -1.44
C VAL A 223 -3.40 9.71 -2.04
N SER A 224 -2.83 8.63 -1.55
CA SER A 224 -3.22 7.26 -1.90
C SER A 224 -3.98 6.64 -0.72
N PHE A 225 -5.29 6.54 -0.86
CA PHE A 225 -6.18 6.02 0.17
C PHE A 225 -6.75 4.65 -0.23
N THR A 226 -6.75 3.72 0.72
CA THR A 226 -7.51 2.47 0.63
C THR A 226 -8.37 2.31 1.87
N GLY A 227 -9.67 2.13 1.70
CA GLY A 227 -10.61 2.01 2.82
C GLY A 227 -12.07 2.13 2.39
N SER A 228 -12.92 2.66 3.27
CA SER A 228 -14.36 2.81 2.98
C SER A 228 -14.66 3.92 1.97
N GLU A 229 -15.72 3.75 1.21
CA GLU A 229 -16.21 4.74 0.24
C GLU A 229 -16.49 6.10 0.90
N THR A 230 -17.13 6.10 2.06
CA THR A 230 -17.47 7.31 2.79
C THR A 230 -16.23 8.16 3.09
N VAL A 231 -15.17 7.55 3.60
CA VAL A 231 -13.92 8.26 3.91
C VAL A 231 -13.19 8.66 2.63
N GLY A 232 -13.12 7.77 1.63
CA GLY A 232 -12.43 8.05 0.37
C GLY A 232 -13.05 9.25 -0.38
N TYR A 233 -14.36 9.28 -0.54
CA TYR A 233 -15.04 10.40 -1.18
C TYR A 233 -14.99 11.68 -0.34
N HIS A 234 -14.98 11.57 0.99
CA HIS A 234 -14.75 12.74 1.84
C HIS A 234 -13.36 13.34 1.62
N ILE A 235 -12.32 12.53 1.56
CA ILE A 235 -10.94 12.98 1.24
C ILE A 235 -10.92 13.67 -0.13
N GLN A 236 -11.47 13.05 -1.15
CA GLN A 236 -11.51 13.60 -2.51
C GLN A 236 -12.25 14.95 -2.57
N ALA A 237 -13.40 15.05 -1.92
CA ALA A 237 -14.21 16.26 -1.89
C ALA A 237 -13.54 17.40 -1.08
N SER A 238 -12.83 17.06 0.02
CA SER A 238 -12.15 18.05 0.86
C SER A 238 -10.85 18.58 0.23
N GLN A 239 -10.25 17.84 -0.73
CA GLN A 239 -8.95 18.16 -1.34
C GLN A 239 -9.03 18.15 -2.88
N PRO A 240 -9.81 19.03 -3.51
CA PRO A 240 -10.08 18.99 -4.96
C PRO A 240 -8.87 19.33 -5.82
N THR A 241 -7.82 19.92 -5.25
CA THR A 241 -6.58 20.28 -5.97
C THR A 241 -5.50 19.22 -5.86
N LYS A 242 -5.66 18.21 -4.99
CA LYS A 242 -4.71 17.12 -4.84
C LYS A 242 -4.99 15.99 -5.82
N HIS A 243 -3.96 15.24 -6.16
CA HIS A 243 -4.13 13.97 -6.86
C HIS A 243 -4.51 12.89 -5.84
N VAL A 244 -5.79 12.50 -5.83
CA VAL A 244 -6.31 11.50 -4.90
C VAL A 244 -6.54 10.19 -5.64
N VAL A 245 -5.84 9.13 -5.22
CA VAL A 245 -6.02 7.75 -5.68
C VAL A 245 -6.87 7.01 -4.65
N LEU A 246 -8.00 6.48 -5.08
CA LEU A 246 -8.97 5.81 -4.23
C LEU A 246 -9.06 4.32 -4.57
N GLU A 247 -8.80 3.47 -3.58
CA GLU A 247 -9.06 2.03 -3.58
C GLU A 247 -10.14 1.76 -2.53
N LEU A 248 -11.35 1.49 -2.98
CA LEU A 248 -12.55 1.45 -2.12
C LEU A 248 -13.16 0.06 -2.10
N GLY A 249 -14.31 -0.08 -1.47
CA GLY A 249 -15.12 -1.28 -1.52
C GLY A 249 -15.72 -1.54 -2.90
N GLY A 250 -16.32 -2.70 -3.07
CA GLY A 250 -16.96 -3.09 -4.32
C GLY A 250 -18.09 -4.08 -4.08
N ASN A 251 -18.95 -4.24 -5.08
CA ASN A 251 -20.03 -5.23 -5.09
C ASN A 251 -20.15 -5.86 -6.49
N ALA A 252 -19.00 -6.24 -7.07
CA ALA A 252 -18.95 -6.95 -8.33
C ALA A 252 -19.59 -8.34 -8.19
N ALA A 253 -20.47 -8.70 -9.13
CA ALA A 253 -21.14 -9.98 -9.10
C ALA A 253 -20.28 -11.10 -9.68
N ALA A 254 -20.34 -12.29 -9.07
CA ALA A 254 -20.01 -13.53 -9.75
C ALA A 254 -21.20 -13.94 -10.61
N VAL A 255 -20.96 -14.30 -11.86
CA VAL A 255 -22.02 -14.69 -12.81
C VAL A 255 -21.77 -16.12 -13.23
N VAL A 256 -22.78 -16.99 -13.04
CA VAL A 256 -22.79 -18.39 -13.49
C VAL A 256 -23.79 -18.50 -14.62
N LEU A 257 -23.29 -18.77 -15.82
CA LEU A 257 -24.11 -18.85 -17.04
C LEU A 257 -24.58 -20.29 -17.31
N ALA A 258 -25.57 -20.44 -18.19
CA ALA A 258 -26.21 -21.71 -18.53
C ALA A 258 -25.27 -22.77 -19.11
N ASP A 259 -24.14 -22.36 -19.72
CA ASP A 259 -23.12 -23.27 -20.26
C ASP A 259 -22.24 -23.92 -19.17
N TRP A 260 -22.30 -23.41 -17.94
CA TRP A 260 -21.69 -24.01 -16.74
C TRP A 260 -22.67 -24.98 -16.06
N SER A 261 -23.04 -26.06 -16.76
CA SER A 261 -24.14 -26.94 -16.36
C SER A 261 -23.73 -28.31 -15.87
N SER A 262 -22.46 -28.69 -15.98
CA SER A 262 -21.99 -29.96 -15.40
C SER A 262 -21.81 -29.85 -13.89
N ASP A 263 -22.02 -30.96 -13.16
CA ASP A 263 -21.80 -31.03 -11.72
C ASP A 263 -20.39 -30.56 -11.34
N ALA A 264 -19.37 -30.86 -12.15
CA ALA A 264 -18.00 -30.46 -11.90
C ALA A 264 -17.81 -28.92 -12.04
N ASP A 265 -18.43 -28.29 -13.02
CA ASP A 265 -18.38 -26.84 -13.22
C ASP A 265 -19.10 -26.11 -12.10
N LEU A 266 -20.27 -26.60 -11.69
CA LEU A 266 -21.06 -26.00 -10.60
C LEU A 266 -20.35 -26.14 -9.25
N GLU A 267 -19.78 -27.31 -8.95
CA GLU A 267 -18.97 -27.51 -7.74
C GLU A 267 -17.73 -26.61 -7.72
N TRP A 268 -17.04 -26.45 -8.85
CA TRP A 268 -15.90 -25.54 -8.98
C TRP A 268 -16.34 -24.09 -8.76
N ALA A 269 -17.43 -23.64 -9.38
CA ALA A 269 -17.96 -22.29 -9.25
C ALA A 269 -18.37 -22.02 -7.80
N ALA A 270 -19.14 -22.93 -7.19
CA ALA A 270 -19.57 -22.82 -5.79
C ALA A 270 -18.38 -22.73 -4.83
N THR A 271 -17.37 -23.58 -5.00
CA THR A 271 -16.15 -23.60 -4.19
C THR A 271 -15.40 -22.27 -4.32
N ARG A 272 -15.26 -21.73 -5.55
CA ARG A 272 -14.59 -20.43 -5.77
C ARG A 272 -15.38 -19.28 -5.17
N ILE A 273 -16.68 -19.24 -5.36
CA ILE A 273 -17.58 -18.21 -4.81
C ILE A 273 -17.50 -18.24 -3.27
N ALA A 274 -17.65 -19.41 -2.66
CA ALA A 274 -17.59 -19.57 -1.22
C ALA A 274 -16.21 -19.16 -0.66
N THR A 275 -15.13 -19.57 -1.33
CA THR A 275 -13.77 -19.22 -0.93
C THR A 275 -13.56 -17.70 -0.94
N PHE A 276 -13.92 -17.02 -2.02
CA PHE A 276 -13.72 -15.58 -2.12
C PHE A 276 -14.78 -14.75 -1.41
N GLY A 277 -15.97 -15.27 -1.19
CA GLY A 277 -16.97 -14.65 -0.32
C GLY A 277 -16.54 -14.61 1.15
N ASN A 278 -15.79 -15.63 1.59
CA ASN A 278 -15.31 -15.75 2.97
C ASN A 278 -13.80 -15.45 3.13
N TYR A 279 -13.12 -15.08 2.04
CA TYR A 279 -11.71 -14.71 2.08
C TYR A 279 -11.47 -13.61 3.10
N GLN A 280 -10.47 -13.77 3.96
CA GLN A 280 -10.17 -12.81 5.01
C GLN A 280 -11.41 -12.53 5.92
N ALA A 281 -12.18 -13.57 6.27
CA ALA A 281 -13.44 -13.44 7.02
C ALA A 281 -14.44 -12.45 6.37
N GLY A 282 -14.46 -12.39 5.03
CA GLY A 282 -15.28 -11.45 4.25
C GLY A 282 -14.75 -10.00 4.23
N GLN A 283 -13.61 -9.72 4.87
CA GLN A 283 -13.06 -8.37 4.99
C GLN A 283 -12.12 -8.01 3.83
N SER A 284 -12.49 -8.37 2.63
CA SER A 284 -11.74 -8.07 1.40
C SER A 284 -12.58 -7.20 0.47
N CYS A 285 -11.96 -6.18 -0.14
CA CYS A 285 -12.60 -5.34 -1.15
C CYS A 285 -13.06 -6.13 -2.39
N VAL A 286 -12.47 -7.30 -2.63
CA VAL A 286 -12.79 -8.23 -3.72
C VAL A 286 -13.65 -9.41 -3.29
N SER A 287 -14.24 -9.38 -2.08
CA SER A 287 -15.15 -10.43 -1.62
C SER A 287 -16.35 -10.56 -2.55
N VAL A 288 -16.70 -11.79 -2.89
CA VAL A 288 -17.95 -12.07 -3.62
C VAL A 288 -19.13 -11.85 -2.69
N GLN A 289 -19.89 -10.79 -2.93
CA GLN A 289 -21.06 -10.40 -2.12
C GLN A 289 -22.37 -10.64 -2.86
N ARG A 290 -22.33 -10.80 -4.18
CA ARG A 290 -23.49 -11.02 -5.03
C ARG A 290 -23.19 -12.09 -6.06
N VAL A 291 -24.13 -13.03 -6.20
CA VAL A 291 -24.06 -14.11 -7.19
C VAL A 291 -25.29 -14.04 -8.07
N LEU A 292 -25.10 -14.04 -9.38
CA LEU A 292 -26.15 -14.12 -10.39
C LEU A 292 -25.99 -15.47 -11.07
N VAL A 293 -27.04 -16.27 -11.01
CA VAL A 293 -27.05 -17.63 -11.54
C VAL A 293 -28.16 -17.74 -12.58
N ASP A 294 -27.86 -18.32 -13.75
CA ASP A 294 -28.87 -18.62 -14.77
C ASP A 294 -29.90 -19.58 -14.20
N GLU A 295 -31.20 -19.35 -14.51
CA GLU A 295 -32.31 -20.13 -13.97
C GLU A 295 -32.17 -21.64 -14.27
N SER A 296 -31.58 -21.99 -15.41
CA SER A 296 -31.41 -23.38 -15.84
C SER A 296 -30.41 -24.18 -15.02
N VAL A 297 -29.56 -23.51 -14.22
CA VAL A 297 -28.51 -24.12 -13.38
C VAL A 297 -28.59 -23.69 -11.92
N TYR A 298 -29.73 -23.08 -11.51
CA TYR A 298 -29.90 -22.53 -10.17
C TYR A 298 -30.24 -23.60 -9.12
N GLU A 299 -30.91 -24.71 -9.48
CA GLU A 299 -31.24 -25.84 -8.60
C GLU A 299 -30.08 -26.87 -8.53
#